data_c19685b4f8612b28bf97b4a21d1f9e4f
#
_entry.id   c19685b4f8612b28bf97b4a21d1f9e4f
#
_cell.length_a   1.000
_cell.length_b   1.000
_cell.length_c   1.000
_cell.angle_alpha   90.00
_cell.angle_beta   90.00
_cell.angle_gamma   90.00
#
_symmetry.space_group_name_H-M   'P 1'
#
loop_
_entity.id
_entity.type
_entity.pdbx_description
1 polymer ?
#
loop_
_entity_poly.entity_id
_entity_poly.type
_entity_poly.pdbx_seq_one_letter_code
_entity_poly.pdbx_strand_id
1 'polypeptide(L)'
;MRRITCLTREDETDCEPEDVLRRIETAKKSAHSVIKEIRKSRDVKRTLKVHMEPWGDLCLHEYRWNLKRVVLSPFRISKGRKIWVYYEGLRRKNISVPEPVFFLEIKVLFVVIRTYIATRWIAEGTKLSQLAAKKDIRPDHFRTILCKCVNAVINLHESGFVHGDLKWSNLLIVPGKDAVVFTDIDALRKTSDPLSQCKDFARIFRPPSRCRLDSGTAEMMILQYLSGRSSLGDPLLEKRLRFYIARQKSRRNDQFL
;
A
#
# COMPACT_ATOMS: atom_id res chain seq x y z
N MET A 1 4.02 1.61 33.71
CA MET A 1 5.28 1.13 33.12
C MET A 1 5.20 1.29 31.62
N ARG A 2 6.19 1.92 30.98
CA ARG A 2 6.30 2.06 29.52
C ARG A 2 7.14 0.90 29.01
N ARG A 3 6.69 0.25 27.92
CA ARG A 3 7.42 -0.83 27.23
C ARG A 3 7.55 -0.47 25.76
N ILE A 4 8.75 -0.62 25.21
CA ILE A 4 9.04 -0.43 23.80
C ILE A 4 9.43 -1.79 23.22
N THR A 5 8.86 -2.14 22.06
CA THR A 5 9.21 -3.35 21.32
C THR A 5 9.65 -2.91 19.93
N CYS A 6 10.81 -3.33 19.50
CA CYS A 6 11.34 -3.16 18.15
C CYS A 6 11.45 -4.52 17.48
N LEU A 7 11.14 -4.58 16.19
CA LEU A 7 11.43 -5.70 15.31
C LEU A 7 12.20 -5.12 14.13
N THR A 8 13.41 -5.59 13.93
CA THR A 8 14.25 -5.32 12.76
C THR A 8 14.26 -6.56 11.87
N ARG A 9 14.75 -6.42 10.65
CA ARG A 9 15.04 -7.60 9.83
C ARG A 9 16.27 -8.34 10.36
N GLU A 10 16.31 -9.63 10.10
CA GLU A 10 17.39 -10.53 10.55
C GLU A 10 18.80 -10.09 10.07
N ASP A 11 18.85 -9.34 8.94
CA ASP A 11 20.09 -8.84 8.33
C ASP A 11 20.50 -7.44 8.84
N GLU A 12 19.69 -6.81 9.70
CA GLU A 12 19.94 -5.45 10.16
C GLU A 12 20.37 -5.41 11.63
N THR A 13 21.31 -4.55 11.95
CA THR A 13 21.93 -4.36 13.26
C THR A 13 20.93 -4.45 14.41
N ASP A 14 21.22 -5.27 15.40
CA ASP A 14 20.53 -5.30 16.69
C ASP A 14 20.62 -3.91 17.33
N CYS A 15 19.58 -3.10 17.13
CA CYS A 15 19.46 -1.80 17.74
C CYS A 15 18.51 -1.88 18.93
N GLU A 16 18.96 -1.37 20.07
CA GLU A 16 18.09 -1.24 21.24
C GLU A 16 16.85 -0.40 20.89
N PRO A 17 15.64 -0.82 21.32
CA PRO A 17 14.38 -0.14 20.97
C PRO A 17 14.37 1.35 21.34
N GLU A 18 15.02 1.73 22.43
CA GLU A 18 15.15 3.11 22.91
C GLU A 18 16.02 3.95 21.97
N ASP A 19 17.08 3.38 21.41
CA ASP A 19 17.94 4.06 20.44
C ASP A 19 17.23 4.30 19.12
N VAL A 20 16.47 3.31 18.62
CA VAL A 20 15.63 3.48 17.44
C VAL A 20 14.62 4.60 17.66
N LEU A 21 13.98 4.65 18.83
CA LEU A 21 13.04 5.72 19.15
C LEU A 21 13.73 7.10 19.20
N ARG A 22 14.90 7.20 19.80
CA ARG A 22 15.68 8.45 19.86
C ARG A 22 16.02 8.92 18.45
N ARG A 23 16.49 8.04 17.58
CA ARG A 23 16.76 8.34 16.16
C ARG A 23 15.52 8.81 15.42
N ILE A 24 14.36 8.16 15.63
CA ILE A 24 13.06 8.59 15.05
C ILE A 24 12.73 10.03 15.48
N GLU A 25 12.82 10.36 16.77
CA GLU A 25 12.47 11.70 17.26
C GLU A 25 13.44 12.76 16.74
N THR A 26 14.72 12.43 16.59
CA THR A 26 15.73 13.31 15.98
C THR A 26 15.43 13.52 14.48
N ALA A 27 15.22 12.45 13.73
CA ALA A 27 14.92 12.52 12.30
C ALA A 27 13.62 13.29 12.02
N LYS A 28 12.63 13.20 12.90
CA LYS A 28 11.37 13.96 12.78
C LYS A 28 11.56 15.46 12.96
N LYS A 29 12.52 15.89 13.78
CA LYS A 29 12.85 17.32 13.96
C LYS A 29 13.52 17.89 12.72
N SER A 30 14.34 17.10 12.03
CA SER A 30 15.03 17.48 10.81
C SER A 30 14.25 17.18 9.52
N ALA A 31 13.10 16.48 9.62
CA ALA A 31 12.29 16.15 8.46
C ALA A 31 11.64 17.39 7.84
N HIS A 32 12.11 17.78 6.65
CA HIS A 32 11.59 18.95 5.92
C HIS A 32 10.28 18.68 5.17
N SER A 33 9.80 17.43 5.10
CA SER A 33 8.59 17.12 4.34
C SER A 33 7.71 16.07 5.00
N VAL A 34 6.52 16.49 5.39
CA VAL A 34 5.40 15.58 5.65
C VAL A 34 4.84 15.15 4.30
N ILE A 35 5.03 13.88 3.88
CA ILE A 35 4.49 13.37 2.62
C ILE A 35 2.97 13.31 2.69
N LYS A 36 2.42 12.92 3.84
CA LYS A 36 0.98 12.76 4.04
C LYS A 36 0.62 12.77 5.52
N GLU A 37 -0.34 13.57 5.88
CA GLU A 37 -0.99 13.50 7.19
C GLU A 37 -2.49 13.20 7.01
N ILE A 38 -3.00 12.19 7.70
CA ILE A 38 -4.42 11.85 7.74
C ILE A 38 -4.86 11.91 9.20
N ARG A 39 -5.75 12.84 9.49
CA ARG A 39 -6.44 12.93 10.78
C ARG A 39 -7.87 12.40 10.60
N LYS A 40 -8.17 11.26 11.23
CA LYS A 40 -9.54 10.77 11.36
C LYS A 40 -9.92 10.83 12.83
N SER A 41 -10.74 11.81 13.17
CA SER A 41 -11.15 12.04 14.56
C SER A 41 -9.92 12.33 15.46
N ARG A 42 -9.59 11.44 16.41
CA ARG A 42 -8.42 11.55 17.29
C ARG A 42 -7.25 10.65 16.85
N ASP A 43 -7.45 9.79 15.83
CA ASP A 43 -6.40 8.95 15.27
C ASP A 43 -5.59 9.77 14.26
N VAL A 44 -4.27 9.79 14.40
CA VAL A 44 -3.37 10.48 13.49
C VAL A 44 -2.50 9.44 12.79
N LYS A 45 -2.54 9.44 11.47
CA LYS A 45 -1.56 8.75 10.64
C LYS A 45 -0.70 9.80 9.95
N ARG A 46 0.60 9.73 10.13
CA ARG A 46 1.59 10.54 9.41
C ARG A 46 2.49 9.65 8.58
N THR A 47 2.85 10.12 7.41
CA THR A 47 3.87 9.51 6.56
C THR A 47 4.91 10.56 6.26
N LEU A 48 6.15 10.28 6.62
CA LEU A 48 7.28 11.20 6.53
C LEU A 48 8.37 10.56 5.66
N LYS A 49 9.07 11.38 4.85
CA LYS A 49 10.39 11.01 4.36
C LYS A 49 11.40 11.47 5.39
N VAL A 50 12.24 10.58 5.87
CA VAL A 50 13.28 10.88 6.86
C VAL A 50 14.59 10.23 6.44
N HIS A 51 15.70 10.85 6.82
CA HIS A 51 17.01 10.23 6.74
C HIS A 51 17.41 9.75 8.14
N MET A 52 17.81 8.50 8.26
CA MET A 52 18.18 7.89 9.55
C MET A 52 19.38 6.95 9.37
N GLU A 53 20.51 7.27 10.01
CA GLU A 53 21.64 6.33 10.11
C GLU A 53 21.30 5.14 11.01
N PRO A 54 21.75 3.91 10.67
CA PRO A 54 22.56 3.58 9.47
C PRO A 54 21.71 3.26 8.22
N TRP A 55 20.37 3.41 8.28
CA TRP A 55 19.45 2.94 7.24
C TRP A 55 19.28 3.87 6.04
N GLY A 56 19.75 5.10 6.10
CA GLY A 56 19.61 6.08 5.01
C GLY A 56 18.19 6.63 4.88
N ASP A 57 17.73 6.85 3.65
CA ASP A 57 16.42 7.44 3.37
C ASP A 57 15.28 6.42 3.59
N LEU A 58 14.33 6.80 4.42
CA LEU A 58 13.19 5.96 4.82
C LEU A 58 11.85 6.66 4.59
N CYS A 59 10.84 5.84 4.34
CA CYS A 59 9.43 6.21 4.45
C CYS A 59 8.92 5.76 5.82
N LEU A 60 8.74 6.71 6.74
CA LEU A 60 8.31 6.45 8.12
C LEU A 60 6.80 6.66 8.26
N HIS A 61 6.08 5.61 8.62
CA HIS A 61 4.67 5.64 8.95
C HIS A 61 4.49 5.69 10.46
N GLU A 62 3.92 6.78 10.98
CA GLU A 62 3.55 6.93 12.38
C GLU A 62 2.05 6.75 12.55
N TYR A 63 1.64 5.88 13.48
CA TYR A 63 0.26 5.68 13.88
C TYR A 63 0.11 6.04 15.35
N ARG A 64 -0.79 6.98 15.66
CA ARG A 64 -1.20 7.32 17.02
C ARG A 64 -2.65 6.90 17.20
N TRP A 65 -2.94 6.29 18.33
CA TRP A 65 -4.24 5.71 18.60
C TRP A 65 -5.04 6.55 19.59
N ASN A 66 -6.35 6.53 19.40
CA ASN A 66 -7.30 7.17 20.32
C ASN A 66 -7.58 6.29 21.55
N LEU A 67 -7.83 6.93 22.70
CA LEU A 67 -8.13 6.28 23.99
C LEU A 67 -9.23 5.20 23.88
N LYS A 68 -10.28 5.41 23.07
CA LYS A 68 -11.36 4.43 22.88
C LYS A 68 -10.91 3.11 22.26
N ARG A 69 -9.91 3.13 21.35
CA ARG A 69 -9.32 1.91 20.76
C ARG A 69 -8.25 1.30 21.64
N VAL A 70 -7.72 2.10 22.52
CA VAL A 70 -6.72 1.78 23.53
C VAL A 70 -7.27 0.75 24.52
N VAL A 71 -8.48 0.95 25.03
CA VAL A 71 -9.13 0.07 26.00
C VAL A 71 -9.39 -1.34 25.46
N LEU A 72 -9.60 -1.50 24.14
CA LEU A 72 -9.84 -2.79 23.51
C LEU A 72 -8.55 -3.46 22.97
N SER A 73 -7.38 -2.82 23.16
CA SER A 73 -6.12 -3.26 22.53
C SER A 73 -5.38 -4.38 23.25
N PRO A 74 -5.56 -4.67 24.55
CA PRO A 74 -4.80 -5.72 25.24
C PRO A 74 -4.94 -7.11 24.60
N PHE A 75 -6.09 -7.37 23.98
CA PHE A 75 -6.45 -8.68 23.42
C PHE A 75 -6.32 -8.76 21.89
N ARG A 76 -5.83 -7.72 21.23
CA ARG A 76 -5.73 -7.69 19.78
C ARG A 76 -4.32 -7.36 19.31
N ILE A 77 -3.88 -8.06 18.26
CA ILE A 77 -2.65 -7.70 17.54
C ILE A 77 -2.80 -6.27 17.02
N SER A 78 -1.81 -5.42 17.31
CA SER A 78 -1.82 -4.03 16.83
C SER A 78 -1.88 -3.97 15.30
N LYS A 79 -2.52 -2.93 14.78
CA LYS A 79 -2.58 -2.71 13.33
C LYS A 79 -1.17 -2.64 12.73
N GLY A 80 -0.23 -2.00 13.41
CA GLY A 80 1.15 -1.88 12.94
C GLY A 80 1.83 -3.26 12.84
N ARG A 81 1.69 -4.09 13.87
CA ARG A 81 2.25 -5.45 13.84
C ARG A 81 1.63 -6.31 12.73
N LYS A 82 0.33 -6.16 12.48
CA LYS A 82 -0.34 -6.82 11.35
C LYS A 82 0.22 -6.37 10.01
N ILE A 83 0.47 -5.06 9.82
CA ILE A 83 1.05 -4.52 8.60
C ILE A 83 2.49 -5.02 8.42
N TRP A 84 3.28 -5.08 9.50
CA TRP A 84 4.64 -5.65 9.47
C TRP A 84 4.64 -7.09 8.97
N VAL A 85 3.79 -7.94 9.56
CA VAL A 85 3.63 -9.35 9.13
C VAL A 85 3.20 -9.44 7.65
N TYR A 86 2.39 -8.49 7.17
CA TYR A 86 1.99 -8.45 5.77
C TYR A 86 3.16 -8.07 4.84
N TYR A 87 4.03 -7.12 5.22
CA TYR A 87 5.23 -6.84 4.44
C TYR A 87 6.09 -8.09 4.26
N GLU A 88 6.35 -8.82 5.34
CA GLU A 88 7.10 -10.07 5.30
C GLU A 88 6.39 -11.14 4.44
N GLY A 89 5.08 -11.32 4.64
CA GLY A 89 4.29 -12.30 3.89
C GLY A 89 4.25 -12.03 2.39
N LEU A 90 4.14 -10.77 1.97
CA LEU A 90 4.15 -10.38 0.57
C LEU A 90 5.53 -10.63 -0.07
N ARG A 91 6.60 -10.27 0.62
CA ARG A 91 7.97 -10.48 0.12
C ARG A 91 8.29 -11.96 -0.07
N ARG A 92 7.92 -12.82 0.89
CA ARG A 92 8.08 -14.29 0.75
C ARG A 92 7.35 -14.86 -0.47
N LYS A 93 6.35 -14.14 -0.98
CA LYS A 93 5.58 -14.50 -2.19
C LYS A 93 6.02 -13.71 -3.43
N ASN A 94 7.19 -13.07 -3.36
CA ASN A 94 7.74 -12.26 -4.45
C ASN A 94 6.81 -11.12 -4.91
N ILE A 95 5.93 -10.64 -4.03
CA ILE A 95 5.11 -9.45 -4.31
C ILE A 95 5.92 -8.22 -3.95
N SER A 96 6.10 -7.34 -4.94
CA SER A 96 6.89 -6.12 -4.79
C SER A 96 6.20 -5.11 -3.89
N VAL A 97 6.78 -4.87 -2.73
CA VAL A 97 6.42 -3.84 -1.75
C VAL A 97 7.69 -3.11 -1.30
N PRO A 98 7.60 -1.87 -0.77
CA PRO A 98 8.75 -1.23 -0.16
C PRO A 98 9.38 -2.13 0.90
N GLU A 99 10.69 -2.19 0.91
CA GLU A 99 11.42 -3.02 1.85
C GLU A 99 11.20 -2.54 3.29
N PRO A 100 10.65 -3.38 4.19
CA PRO A 100 10.50 -3.02 5.59
C PRO A 100 11.87 -3.05 6.27
N VAL A 101 12.14 -2.03 7.08
CA VAL A 101 13.42 -1.85 7.80
C VAL A 101 13.23 -2.16 9.27
N PHE A 102 12.31 -1.45 9.91
CA PHE A 102 11.94 -1.74 11.29
C PHE A 102 10.46 -1.48 11.58
N PHE A 103 9.98 -2.12 12.61
CA PHE A 103 8.71 -1.87 13.27
C PHE A 103 8.98 -1.55 14.74
N LEU A 104 8.41 -0.46 15.25
CA LEU A 104 8.52 -0.08 16.64
C LEU A 104 7.15 0.20 17.24
N GLU A 105 6.87 -0.41 18.39
CA GLU A 105 5.60 -0.28 19.11
C GLU A 105 5.83 0.20 20.53
N ILE A 106 5.14 1.26 20.92
CA ILE A 106 5.20 1.83 22.27
C ILE A 106 3.90 1.49 22.99
N LYS A 107 4.04 0.79 24.12
CA LYS A 107 2.95 0.45 25.03
C LYS A 107 3.07 1.22 26.36
N VAL A 108 1.95 1.62 26.90
CA VAL A 108 1.85 2.09 28.28
C VAL A 108 0.88 1.18 28.99
N LEU A 109 1.32 0.56 30.08
CA LEU A 109 0.66 -0.59 30.69
C LEU A 109 0.54 -1.71 29.64
N PHE A 110 -0.57 -2.14 29.19
CA PHE A 110 -0.72 -3.17 28.14
C PHE A 110 -1.24 -2.59 26.83
N VAL A 111 -1.29 -1.28 26.71
CA VAL A 111 -1.99 -0.56 25.66
C VAL A 111 -1.02 0.04 24.66
N VAL A 112 -1.22 -0.23 23.38
CA VAL A 112 -0.46 0.38 22.28
C VAL A 112 -0.90 1.84 22.13
N ILE A 113 0.00 2.77 22.38
CA ILE A 113 -0.24 4.21 22.24
C ILE A 113 0.32 4.77 20.92
N ARG A 114 1.39 4.17 20.43
CA ARG A 114 2.06 4.61 19.20
C ARG A 114 2.75 3.45 18.49
N THR A 115 2.74 3.49 17.17
CA THR A 115 3.43 2.51 16.33
C THR A 115 4.16 3.24 15.21
N TYR A 116 5.37 2.82 14.90
CA TYR A 116 6.15 3.24 13.75
C TYR A 116 6.44 2.05 12.86
N ILE A 117 6.37 2.27 11.56
CA ILE A 117 6.83 1.33 10.53
C ILE A 117 7.71 2.11 9.58
N ALA A 118 8.94 1.69 9.41
CA ALA A 118 9.85 2.25 8.43
C ALA A 118 10.04 1.30 7.28
N THR A 119 10.03 1.84 6.07
CA THR A 119 10.39 1.13 4.84
C THR A 119 11.44 1.93 4.09
N ARG A 120 12.28 1.27 3.28
CA ARG A 120 13.23 1.95 2.40
C ARG A 120 12.51 2.93 1.49
N TRP A 121 13.08 4.12 1.32
CA TRP A 121 12.57 5.09 0.35
C TRP A 121 12.97 4.65 -1.06
N ILE A 122 12.00 4.65 -1.98
CA ILE A 122 12.23 4.32 -3.38
C ILE A 122 12.35 5.65 -4.16
N ALA A 123 13.56 6.12 -4.34
CA ALA A 123 13.85 7.44 -4.94
C ALA A 123 13.39 7.55 -6.38
N GLU A 124 13.62 6.51 -7.19
CA GLU A 124 13.34 6.52 -8.63
C GLU A 124 11.91 6.14 -8.98
N GLY A 125 11.10 5.79 -7.98
CA GLY A 125 9.74 5.35 -8.19
C GLY A 125 8.79 6.49 -8.54
N THR A 126 8.04 6.35 -9.62
CA THR A 126 6.98 7.29 -10.01
C THR A 126 5.61 6.64 -9.83
N LYS A 127 4.68 7.33 -9.14
CA LYS A 127 3.31 6.82 -8.98
C LYS A 127 2.60 6.72 -10.34
N LEU A 128 1.84 5.65 -10.56
CA LEU A 128 1.05 5.50 -11.80
C LEU A 128 0.15 6.71 -12.05
N SER A 129 -0.42 7.31 -10.99
CA SER A 129 -1.22 8.54 -11.09
C SER A 129 -0.44 9.76 -11.58
N GLN A 130 0.86 9.85 -11.29
CA GLN A 130 1.74 10.91 -11.77
C GLN A 130 2.17 10.66 -13.21
N LEU A 131 2.47 9.40 -13.57
CA LEU A 131 2.75 9.02 -14.95
C LEU A 131 1.57 9.33 -15.86
N ALA A 132 0.36 8.99 -15.44
CA ALA A 132 -0.86 9.29 -16.18
C ALA A 132 -1.15 10.79 -16.37
N ALA A 133 -0.55 11.64 -15.55
CA ALA A 133 -0.68 13.09 -15.67
C ALA A 133 0.35 13.73 -16.61
N LYS A 134 1.38 12.97 -17.03
CA LYS A 134 2.39 13.44 -17.97
C LYS A 134 1.80 13.54 -19.37
N LYS A 135 2.02 14.67 -20.04
CA LYS A 135 1.51 14.92 -21.41
C LYS A 135 2.35 14.22 -22.49
N ASP A 136 3.59 13.92 -22.19
CA ASP A 136 4.62 13.40 -23.09
C ASP A 136 4.75 11.87 -23.08
N ILE A 137 3.94 11.16 -22.28
CA ILE A 137 3.96 9.71 -22.28
C ILE A 137 3.26 9.14 -23.52
N ARG A 138 3.99 8.35 -24.30
CA ARG A 138 3.43 7.70 -25.50
C ARG A 138 2.33 6.70 -25.08
N PRO A 139 1.18 6.68 -25.77
CA PRO A 139 0.04 5.80 -25.43
C PRO A 139 0.43 4.32 -25.31
N ASP A 140 1.24 3.79 -26.24
CA ASP A 140 1.65 2.39 -26.22
C ASP A 140 2.55 2.08 -25.02
N HIS A 141 3.47 2.97 -24.68
CA HIS A 141 4.30 2.82 -23.49
C HIS A 141 3.44 2.83 -22.21
N PHE A 142 2.47 3.72 -22.14
CA PHE A 142 1.55 3.77 -20.98
C PHE A 142 0.68 2.52 -20.89
N ARG A 143 0.21 1.98 -22.05
CA ARG A 143 -0.52 0.71 -22.11
C ARG A 143 0.34 -0.45 -21.59
N THR A 144 1.61 -0.52 -21.98
CA THR A 144 2.56 -1.51 -21.44
C THR A 144 2.70 -1.42 -19.92
N ILE A 145 2.77 -0.20 -19.35
CA ILE A 145 2.80 0.00 -17.91
C ILE A 145 1.51 -0.51 -17.25
N LEU A 146 0.35 -0.25 -17.84
CA LEU A 146 -0.92 -0.76 -17.33
C LEU A 146 -0.96 -2.29 -17.36
N CYS A 147 -0.46 -2.95 -18.39
CA CYS A 147 -0.34 -4.41 -18.44
C CYS A 147 0.51 -4.94 -17.27
N LYS A 148 1.65 -4.31 -16.98
CA LYS A 148 2.50 -4.67 -15.82
C LYS A 148 1.74 -4.49 -14.51
N CYS A 149 0.96 -3.43 -14.36
CA CYS A 149 0.11 -3.22 -13.19
C CYS A 149 -0.94 -4.32 -13.03
N VAL A 150 -1.58 -4.74 -14.11
CA VAL A 150 -2.55 -5.85 -14.11
C VAL A 150 -1.88 -7.15 -13.67
N ASN A 151 -0.71 -7.49 -14.23
CA ASN A 151 0.04 -8.70 -13.85
C ASN A 151 0.44 -8.67 -12.36
N ALA A 152 0.89 -7.52 -11.86
CA ALA A 152 1.20 -7.39 -10.44
C ALA A 152 -0.02 -7.64 -9.55
N VAL A 153 -1.22 -7.17 -9.95
CA VAL A 153 -2.45 -7.41 -9.21
C VAL A 153 -2.90 -8.87 -9.32
N ILE A 154 -2.75 -9.51 -10.47
CA ILE A 154 -2.98 -10.96 -10.62
C ILE A 154 -2.12 -11.72 -9.60
N ASN A 155 -0.81 -11.46 -9.57
CA ASN A 155 0.12 -12.12 -8.64
C ASN A 155 -0.25 -11.88 -7.18
N LEU A 156 -0.69 -10.66 -6.81
CA LEU A 156 -1.16 -10.35 -5.47
C LEU A 156 -2.40 -11.19 -5.11
N HIS A 157 -3.38 -11.25 -6.01
CA HIS A 157 -4.63 -11.97 -5.79
C HIS A 157 -4.43 -13.49 -5.77
N GLU A 158 -3.62 -14.05 -6.68
CA GLU A 158 -3.26 -15.48 -6.70
C GLU A 158 -2.48 -15.86 -5.43
N SER A 159 -1.73 -14.93 -4.86
CA SER A 159 -1.06 -15.12 -3.58
C SER A 159 -2.01 -15.10 -2.36
N GLY A 160 -3.32 -14.90 -2.57
CA GLY A 160 -4.34 -14.89 -1.54
C GLY A 160 -4.43 -13.57 -0.78
N PHE A 161 -4.08 -12.43 -1.41
CA PHE A 161 -4.20 -11.10 -0.81
C PHE A 161 -5.05 -10.18 -1.68
N VAL A 162 -5.69 -9.20 -1.06
CA VAL A 162 -6.29 -8.02 -1.70
C VAL A 162 -5.69 -6.77 -1.08
N HIS A 163 -5.39 -5.77 -1.90
CA HIS A 163 -4.80 -4.50 -1.43
C HIS A 163 -5.76 -3.73 -0.53
N GLY A 164 -7.05 -3.75 -0.85
CA GLY A 164 -8.10 -3.10 -0.07
C GLY A 164 -8.25 -1.60 -0.33
N ASP A 165 -7.23 -0.90 -0.88
CA ASP A 165 -7.26 0.48 -1.37
C ASP A 165 -6.46 0.59 -2.67
N LEU A 166 -6.74 -0.31 -3.62
CA LEU A 166 -6.04 -0.40 -4.89
C LEU A 166 -6.43 0.78 -5.79
N LYS A 167 -5.54 1.76 -5.87
CA LYS A 167 -5.70 2.97 -6.69
C LYS A 167 -4.37 3.35 -7.33
N TRP A 168 -4.40 4.14 -8.39
CA TRP A 168 -3.22 4.52 -9.18
C TRP A 168 -2.12 5.20 -8.36
N SER A 169 -2.48 5.93 -7.30
CA SER A 169 -1.50 6.58 -6.40
C SER A 169 -0.79 5.59 -5.46
N ASN A 170 -1.26 4.35 -5.38
CA ASN A 170 -0.70 3.29 -4.55
C ASN A 170 0.10 2.25 -5.35
N LEU A 171 0.24 2.47 -6.67
CA LEU A 171 1.09 1.72 -7.58
C LEU A 171 2.28 2.58 -7.97
N LEU A 172 3.48 2.11 -7.63
CA LEU A 172 4.74 2.80 -7.90
C LEU A 172 5.47 2.03 -9.00
N ILE A 173 5.81 2.75 -10.07
CA ILE A 173 6.56 2.20 -11.21
C ILE A 173 8.02 2.57 -11.03
N VAL A 174 8.90 1.58 -10.99
CA VAL A 174 10.34 1.78 -10.81
C VAL A 174 11.03 1.57 -12.17
N PRO A 175 11.66 2.60 -12.73
CA PRO A 175 12.41 2.47 -13.99
C PRO A 175 13.51 1.41 -13.86
N GLY A 176 13.78 0.68 -14.94
CA GLY A 176 14.85 -0.33 -14.97
C GLY A 176 14.57 -1.61 -14.16
N LYS A 177 13.59 -1.59 -13.27
CA LYS A 177 13.06 -2.80 -12.62
C LYS A 177 11.71 -3.10 -13.23
N ASP A 178 11.52 -4.28 -13.76
CA ASP A 178 10.25 -4.70 -14.38
C ASP A 178 9.16 -4.97 -13.31
N ALA A 179 9.15 -4.14 -12.26
CA ALA A 179 8.37 -4.33 -11.07
C ALA A 179 7.44 -3.15 -10.78
N VAL A 180 6.19 -3.49 -10.50
CA VAL A 180 5.20 -2.58 -9.93
C VAL A 180 5.16 -2.77 -8.43
N VAL A 181 5.49 -1.74 -7.67
CA VAL A 181 5.55 -1.79 -6.21
C VAL A 181 4.24 -1.31 -5.59
N PHE A 182 3.62 -2.13 -4.76
CA PHE A 182 2.43 -1.74 -4.00
C PHE A 182 2.81 -0.93 -2.78
N THR A 183 2.24 0.27 -2.65
CA THR A 183 2.44 1.17 -1.51
C THR A 183 1.14 1.35 -0.72
N ASP A 184 1.22 1.85 0.52
CA ASP A 184 0.05 2.11 1.40
C ASP A 184 -0.80 0.84 1.67
N ILE A 185 -0.13 -0.24 2.08
CA ILE A 185 -0.75 -1.56 2.33
C ILE A 185 -1.59 -1.63 3.63
N ASP A 186 -2.00 -0.50 4.18
CA ASP A 186 -2.77 -0.40 5.43
C ASP A 186 -4.10 -1.14 5.43
N ALA A 187 -4.70 -1.26 4.25
CA ALA A 187 -5.98 -1.91 4.03
C ALA A 187 -5.84 -3.35 3.51
N LEU A 188 -4.60 -3.84 3.41
CA LEU A 188 -4.31 -5.19 2.92
C LEU A 188 -5.05 -6.25 3.75
N ARG A 189 -5.56 -7.25 3.10
CA ARG A 189 -6.23 -8.39 3.72
C ARG A 189 -5.83 -9.68 3.03
N LYS A 190 -5.66 -10.75 3.81
CA LYS A 190 -5.53 -12.10 3.30
C LYS A 190 -6.93 -12.64 2.98
N THR A 191 -7.19 -12.99 1.74
CA THR A 191 -8.44 -13.59 1.28
C THR A 191 -8.27 -14.18 -0.11
N SER A 192 -8.89 -15.33 -0.33
CA SER A 192 -9.02 -15.96 -1.65
C SER A 192 -10.44 -15.78 -2.22
N ASP A 193 -11.29 -14.96 -1.56
CA ASP A 193 -12.65 -14.70 -2.04
C ASP A 193 -12.64 -13.96 -3.38
N PRO A 194 -13.15 -14.57 -4.47
CA PRO A 194 -13.15 -13.96 -5.80
C PRO A 194 -13.90 -12.63 -5.86
N LEU A 195 -14.95 -12.45 -5.04
CA LEU A 195 -15.71 -11.20 -4.99
C LEU A 195 -14.87 -10.06 -4.42
N SER A 196 -14.12 -10.32 -3.35
CA SER A 196 -13.21 -9.35 -2.75
C SER A 196 -12.12 -8.95 -3.74
N GLN A 197 -11.60 -9.89 -4.50
CA GLN A 197 -10.58 -9.68 -5.53
C GLN A 197 -11.13 -8.87 -6.72
N CYS A 198 -12.33 -9.19 -7.22
CA CYS A 198 -13.00 -8.37 -8.24
C CYS A 198 -13.25 -6.93 -7.78
N LYS A 199 -13.71 -6.74 -6.54
CA LYS A 199 -13.90 -5.40 -5.96
C LYS A 199 -12.62 -4.62 -5.85
N ASP A 200 -11.52 -5.30 -5.54
CA ASP A 200 -10.20 -4.68 -5.42
C ASP A 200 -9.67 -4.27 -6.78
N PHE A 201 -9.66 -5.19 -7.76
CA PHE A 201 -9.22 -4.89 -9.12
C PHE A 201 -10.07 -3.80 -9.80
N ALA A 202 -11.38 -3.81 -9.61
CA ALA A 202 -12.26 -2.79 -10.17
C ALA A 202 -11.90 -1.35 -9.77
N ARG A 203 -11.19 -1.14 -8.66
CA ARG A 203 -10.75 0.20 -8.23
C ARG A 203 -9.72 0.83 -9.16
N ILE A 204 -8.95 0.03 -9.92
CA ILE A 204 -8.01 0.54 -10.94
C ILE A 204 -8.77 1.29 -12.04
N PHE A 205 -10.02 0.94 -12.34
CA PHE A 205 -10.83 1.61 -13.35
C PHE A 205 -11.37 2.97 -12.91
N ARG A 206 -10.85 3.50 -11.81
CA ARG A 206 -11.06 4.88 -11.37
C ARG A 206 -9.75 5.67 -11.53
N PRO A 207 -9.38 6.05 -12.77
CA PRO A 207 -8.18 6.83 -13.00
C PRO A 207 -8.30 8.24 -12.37
N PRO A 208 -7.18 8.95 -12.19
CA PRO A 208 -7.19 10.36 -11.78
C PRO A 208 -8.08 11.21 -12.71
N SER A 209 -8.61 12.33 -12.21
CA SER A 209 -9.57 13.18 -12.94
C SER A 209 -9.05 13.68 -14.29
N ARG A 210 -7.74 13.86 -14.42
CA ARG A 210 -7.07 14.33 -15.65
C ARG A 210 -6.74 13.22 -16.65
N CYS A 211 -6.99 11.96 -16.31
CA CYS A 211 -6.72 10.81 -17.17
C CYS A 211 -8.04 10.13 -17.55
N ARG A 212 -8.19 9.83 -18.85
CA ARG A 212 -9.29 8.99 -19.35
C ARG A 212 -8.71 7.64 -19.77
N LEU A 213 -9.28 6.59 -19.26
CA LEU A 213 -9.01 5.24 -19.71
C LEU A 213 -9.98 4.96 -20.88
N ASP A 214 -9.45 4.83 -22.08
CA ASP A 214 -10.25 4.49 -23.26
C ASP A 214 -10.83 3.07 -23.13
N SER A 215 -11.88 2.79 -23.91
CA SER A 215 -12.62 1.52 -23.84
C SER A 215 -11.75 0.33 -24.25
N GLY A 216 -10.88 0.49 -25.25
CA GLY A 216 -9.99 -0.57 -25.72
C GLY A 216 -8.96 -0.96 -24.68
N THR A 217 -8.31 0.03 -24.05
CA THR A 217 -7.37 -0.22 -22.95
C THR A 217 -8.07 -0.83 -21.74
N ALA A 218 -9.29 -0.35 -21.41
CA ALA A 218 -10.07 -0.92 -20.31
C ALA A 218 -10.41 -2.39 -20.58
N GLU A 219 -10.84 -2.74 -21.79
CA GLU A 219 -11.16 -4.11 -22.17
C GLU A 219 -9.94 -5.02 -22.15
N MET A 220 -8.82 -4.56 -22.69
CA MET A 220 -7.54 -5.27 -22.62
C MET A 220 -7.17 -5.62 -21.16
N MET A 221 -7.29 -4.67 -20.23
CA MET A 221 -6.99 -4.91 -18.81
C MET A 221 -7.93 -5.93 -18.19
N ILE A 222 -9.22 -5.91 -18.55
CA ILE A 222 -10.22 -6.89 -18.06
C ILE A 222 -9.85 -8.30 -18.56
N LEU A 223 -9.64 -8.45 -19.87
CA LEU A 223 -9.30 -9.73 -20.47
C LEU A 223 -8.00 -10.30 -19.92
N GLN A 224 -6.97 -9.46 -19.78
CA GLN A 224 -5.69 -9.86 -19.19
C GLN A 224 -5.86 -10.33 -17.74
N TYR A 225 -6.65 -9.61 -16.94
CA TYR A 225 -6.92 -10.00 -15.56
C TYR A 225 -7.66 -11.34 -15.47
N LEU A 226 -8.69 -11.52 -16.30
CA LEU A 226 -9.47 -12.76 -16.34
C LEU A 226 -8.61 -13.95 -16.81
N SER A 227 -7.83 -13.78 -17.87
CA SER A 227 -6.97 -14.84 -18.42
C SER A 227 -5.80 -15.24 -17.52
N GLY A 228 -5.31 -14.31 -16.69
CA GLY A 228 -4.21 -14.58 -15.76
C GLY A 228 -4.64 -15.18 -14.42
N ARG A 229 -5.95 -15.49 -14.25
CA ARG A 229 -6.48 -16.06 -13.00
C ARG A 229 -6.59 -17.58 -13.09
N SER A 230 -6.22 -18.26 -12.00
CA SER A 230 -6.39 -19.73 -11.89
C SER A 230 -7.86 -20.18 -11.91
N SER A 231 -8.81 -19.26 -11.65
CA SER A 231 -10.25 -19.45 -11.76
C SER A 231 -10.78 -19.20 -13.20
N LEU A 232 -9.97 -19.46 -14.20
CA LEU A 232 -10.26 -19.26 -15.62
C LEU A 232 -11.54 -20.01 -16.01
N GLY A 233 -12.49 -19.30 -16.65
CA GLY A 233 -13.71 -19.89 -17.20
C GLY A 233 -14.96 -19.77 -16.32
N ASP A 234 -14.91 -19.05 -15.18
CA ASP A 234 -16.14 -18.72 -14.44
C ASP A 234 -16.85 -17.50 -15.08
N PRO A 235 -17.94 -17.71 -15.88
CA PRO A 235 -18.69 -16.61 -16.50
C PRO A 235 -19.26 -15.63 -15.46
N LEU A 236 -19.48 -16.12 -14.25
CA LEU A 236 -20.00 -15.34 -13.16
C LEU A 236 -18.93 -14.37 -12.62
N LEU A 237 -17.65 -14.75 -12.69
CA LEU A 237 -16.53 -13.88 -12.28
C LEU A 237 -16.44 -12.66 -13.21
N GLU A 238 -16.51 -12.86 -14.53
CA GLU A 238 -16.50 -11.76 -15.50
C GLU A 238 -17.69 -10.82 -15.31
N LYS A 239 -18.92 -11.36 -15.20
CA LYS A 239 -20.13 -10.58 -14.96
C LYS A 239 -20.01 -9.72 -13.69
N ARG A 240 -19.49 -10.29 -12.61
CA ARG A 240 -19.26 -9.60 -11.34
C ARG A 240 -18.19 -8.53 -11.46
N LEU A 241 -17.09 -8.82 -12.13
CA LEU A 241 -16.01 -7.84 -12.36
C LEU A 241 -16.54 -6.63 -13.13
N ARG A 242 -17.23 -6.87 -14.26
CA ARG A 242 -17.82 -5.80 -15.09
C ARG A 242 -18.83 -4.97 -14.30
N PHE A 243 -19.65 -5.59 -13.46
CA PHE A 243 -20.57 -4.90 -12.55
C PHE A 243 -19.82 -3.97 -11.58
N TYR A 244 -18.74 -4.42 -10.92
CA TYR A 244 -17.98 -3.58 -10.02
C TYR A 244 -17.23 -2.45 -10.74
N ILE A 245 -16.75 -2.68 -11.95
CA ILE A 245 -16.13 -1.64 -12.79
C ILE A 245 -17.16 -0.56 -13.13
N ALA A 246 -18.34 -0.92 -13.58
CA ALA A 246 -19.44 0.01 -13.88
C ALA A 246 -19.77 0.87 -12.65
N ARG A 247 -19.87 0.26 -11.47
CA ARG A 247 -20.11 0.95 -10.20
C ARG A 247 -18.98 1.91 -9.81
N GLN A 248 -17.71 1.64 -10.18
CA GLN A 248 -16.61 2.58 -9.95
C GLN A 248 -16.70 3.81 -10.87
N LYS A 249 -17.16 3.62 -12.11
CA LYS A 249 -17.37 4.71 -13.07
C LYS A 249 -18.52 5.64 -12.64
N SER A 250 -19.65 5.08 -12.19
CA SER A 250 -20.81 5.84 -11.70
C SER A 250 -20.45 6.76 -10.52
N ARG A 251 -19.79 6.23 -9.50
CA ARG A 251 -19.33 7.01 -8.33
C ARG A 251 -18.40 8.18 -8.64
N ARG A 252 -17.82 8.20 -9.83
CA ARG A 252 -17.02 9.34 -10.29
C ARG A 252 -17.92 10.46 -10.80
N ASN A 253 -18.98 10.13 -11.50
CA ASN A 253 -19.91 11.14 -12.04
C ASN A 253 -20.66 11.85 -10.91
N ASP A 254 -21.02 11.12 -9.83
CA ASP A 254 -21.71 11.66 -8.65
C ASP A 254 -20.85 12.65 -7.82
N GLN A 255 -19.53 12.69 -8.04
CA GLN A 255 -18.64 13.64 -7.34
C GLN A 255 -18.45 14.97 -8.08
N PHE A 256 -19.08 15.13 -9.23
CA PHE A 256 -19.03 16.34 -10.06
C PHE A 256 -20.42 16.97 -10.26
N LEU A 257 -21.45 16.47 -9.60
CA LEU A 257 -22.77 17.08 -9.41
C LEU A 257 -22.88 17.66 -7.99
#